data_b3b61b6d589d3cee5e958e893b406d6f
#
_entry.id   b3b61b6d589d3cee5e958e893b406d6f
#
_cell.length_a   1.000
_cell.length_b   1.000
_cell.length_c   1.000
_cell.angle_alpha   90.00
_cell.angle_beta   90.00
_cell.angle_gamma   90.00
#
_symmetry.space_group_name_H-M   'P 1'
#
loop_
_entity.id
_entity.type
_entity.pdbx_description
1 polymer ?
#
loop_
_entity_poly.entity_id
_entity_poly.type
_entity_poly.pdbx_seq_one_letter_code
_entity_poly.pdbx_strand_id
1 'polypeptide(L)'
;MATKIKYTQKELKGPDKFSSTVIAGFEYFSDHSKKIVLIVVAVIAVLVAAYLLQGHRENKDDAANTMFNSAVVQLNAGNDQEALNEFNALRNEFPDNKITKIALYYAGIINFRLGNYDESVNDLNQFLGSGVEEDMLIQSALLTQGLARFEQGKWQQAVELLSQFEKIPEGPLHERARIHLALAYEKLGQPQKAEAIYKELYKRPAGINPGTSPVNVNPSSGK
;
A
#
# COMPACT_ATOMS: atom_id res chain seq x y z
N MET A 1 6.33 70.07 -47.77
CA MET A 1 4.94 70.46 -47.33
C MET A 1 4.64 69.67 -46.07
N ALA A 2 4.61 70.35 -44.94
CA ALA A 2 4.30 69.70 -43.66
C ALA A 2 2.78 69.74 -43.42
N THR A 3 2.12 68.61 -43.42
CA THR A 3 0.69 68.47 -43.18
C THR A 3 0.43 68.70 -41.68
N LYS A 4 -0.13 69.83 -41.30
CA LYS A 4 -0.59 70.10 -39.93
C LYS A 4 -1.85 69.28 -39.67
N ILE A 5 -1.69 68.18 -38.84
CA ILE A 5 -2.84 67.45 -38.33
C ILE A 5 -3.56 68.37 -37.32
N LYS A 6 -4.77 68.81 -37.65
CA LYS A 6 -5.67 69.58 -36.75
C LYS A 6 -6.40 68.52 -35.88
N TYR A 7 -6.03 68.39 -34.65
CA TYR A 7 -6.86 67.74 -33.66
C TYR A 7 -8.04 68.63 -33.26
N THR A 8 -9.24 68.13 -33.37
CA THR A 8 -10.45 68.84 -32.89
C THR A 8 -10.48 68.80 -31.39
N GLN A 9 -10.78 69.88 -30.70
CA GLN A 9 -10.86 69.95 -29.22
C GLN A 9 -11.87 69.02 -28.59
N LYS A 10 -12.68 68.34 -29.37
CA LYS A 10 -13.67 67.36 -28.96
C LYS A 10 -13.06 65.99 -28.71
N GLU A 11 -11.87 65.65 -29.29
CA GLU A 11 -11.15 64.43 -29.11
C GLU A 11 -10.25 64.46 -27.88
N LEU A 12 -10.01 65.60 -27.27
CA LEU A 12 -9.15 65.79 -26.09
C LEU A 12 -9.93 65.89 -24.77
N LYS A 13 -11.27 65.78 -24.78
CA LYS A 13 -12.13 66.03 -23.60
C LYS A 13 -12.86 64.83 -23.02
N GLY A 14 -12.49 63.58 -23.37
CA GLY A 14 -13.05 62.45 -22.69
C GLY A 14 -11.91 61.63 -22.03
N PRO A 15 -12.05 61.20 -20.77
CA PRO A 15 -11.10 60.24 -20.24
C PRO A 15 -11.15 59.00 -21.12
N ASP A 16 -9.99 58.61 -21.64
CA ASP A 16 -9.84 57.42 -22.44
C ASP A 16 -10.45 56.23 -21.66
N LYS A 17 -11.17 55.33 -22.34
CA LYS A 17 -11.81 54.18 -21.68
C LYS A 17 -10.83 53.40 -20.78
N PHE A 18 -9.57 53.40 -21.17
CA PHE A 18 -8.49 52.80 -20.36
C PHE A 18 -8.28 53.58 -19.06
N SER A 19 -8.16 54.90 -19.12
CA SER A 19 -7.95 55.74 -17.92
C SER A 19 -9.14 55.68 -16.97
N SER A 20 -10.37 55.67 -17.49
CA SER A 20 -11.59 55.56 -16.67
C SER A 20 -11.68 54.21 -15.96
N THR A 21 -11.26 53.10 -16.63
CA THR A 21 -11.23 51.75 -16.01
C THR A 21 -10.18 51.65 -14.92
N VAL A 22 -9.00 52.26 -15.15
CA VAL A 22 -7.92 52.27 -14.15
C VAL A 22 -8.32 53.12 -12.92
N ILE A 23 -8.94 54.26 -13.14
CA ILE A 23 -9.42 55.16 -12.04
C ILE A 23 -10.51 54.45 -11.23
N ALA A 24 -11.51 53.84 -11.89
CA ALA A 24 -12.56 53.05 -11.19
C ALA A 24 -11.99 51.87 -10.41
N GLY A 25 -10.98 51.18 -10.96
CA GLY A 25 -10.27 50.12 -10.26
C GLY A 25 -9.52 50.60 -9.02
N PHE A 26 -8.88 51.75 -9.11
CA PHE A 26 -8.17 52.39 -8.00
C PHE A 26 -9.13 52.90 -6.90
N GLU A 27 -10.26 53.53 -7.25
CA GLU A 27 -11.30 53.89 -6.30
C GLU A 27 -11.88 52.68 -5.57
N TYR A 28 -12.23 51.63 -6.32
CA TYR A 28 -12.70 50.35 -5.70
C TYR A 28 -11.67 49.77 -4.74
N PHE A 29 -10.39 49.74 -5.11
CA PHE A 29 -9.30 49.29 -4.25
C PHE A 29 -9.14 50.17 -3.02
N SER A 30 -9.23 51.47 -3.15
CA SER A 30 -9.14 52.44 -2.03
C SER A 30 -10.26 52.20 -1.02
N ASP A 31 -11.50 52.10 -1.49
CA ASP A 31 -12.69 51.94 -0.64
C ASP A 31 -12.75 50.60 0.06
N HIS A 32 -12.18 49.54 -0.58
CA HIS A 32 -12.18 48.20 -0.06
C HIS A 32 -10.80 47.74 0.44
N SER A 33 -9.83 48.63 0.51
CA SER A 33 -8.42 48.33 0.83
C SER A 33 -8.27 47.48 2.09
N LYS A 34 -8.98 47.82 3.18
CA LYS A 34 -8.94 47.07 4.45
C LYS A 34 -9.45 45.62 4.29
N LYS A 35 -10.51 45.41 3.52
CA LYS A 35 -11.05 44.06 3.25
C LYS A 35 -10.12 43.26 2.36
N ILE A 36 -9.56 43.90 1.32
CA ILE A 36 -8.61 43.28 0.39
C ILE A 36 -7.33 42.85 1.14
N VAL A 37 -6.77 43.71 1.97
CA VAL A 37 -5.60 43.41 2.80
C VAL A 37 -5.90 42.22 3.74
N LEU A 38 -7.08 42.25 4.38
CA LEU A 38 -7.46 41.15 5.29
C LEU A 38 -7.59 39.81 4.54
N ILE A 39 -8.16 39.78 3.34
CA ILE A 39 -8.25 38.59 2.49
C ILE A 39 -6.85 38.12 2.09
N VAL A 40 -5.97 39.03 1.67
CA VAL A 40 -4.59 38.68 1.28
C VAL A 40 -3.83 38.09 2.47
N VAL A 41 -3.94 38.69 3.65
CA VAL A 41 -3.31 38.16 4.89
C VAL A 41 -3.87 36.78 5.23
N ALA A 42 -5.19 36.59 5.11
CA ALA A 42 -5.80 35.27 5.36
C ALA A 42 -5.31 34.21 4.37
N VAL A 43 -5.19 34.54 3.08
CA VAL A 43 -4.66 33.63 2.07
C VAL A 43 -3.19 33.26 2.37
N ILE A 44 -2.37 34.26 2.71
CA ILE A 44 -0.97 34.03 3.08
C ILE A 44 -0.89 33.11 4.33
N ALA A 45 -1.72 33.36 5.34
CA ALA A 45 -1.75 32.53 6.54
C ALA A 45 -2.11 31.07 6.23
N VAL A 46 -3.09 30.84 5.34
CA VAL A 46 -3.47 29.49 4.88
C VAL A 46 -2.31 28.81 4.12
N LEU A 47 -1.64 29.56 3.23
CA LEU A 47 -0.49 29.01 2.48
C LEU A 47 0.68 28.65 3.40
N VAL A 48 0.99 29.51 4.39
CA VAL A 48 2.03 29.23 5.38
C VAL A 48 1.65 28.01 6.23
N ALA A 49 0.40 27.92 6.70
CA ALA A 49 -0.06 26.75 7.45
C ALA A 49 0.03 25.47 6.61
N ALA A 50 -0.38 25.50 5.35
CA ALA A 50 -0.27 24.38 4.43
C ALA A 50 1.20 23.95 4.24
N TYR A 51 2.11 24.90 4.04
CA TYR A 51 3.54 24.64 3.90
C TYR A 51 4.14 23.98 5.16
N LEU A 52 3.80 24.49 6.35
CA LEU A 52 4.29 23.92 7.61
C LEU A 52 3.73 22.50 7.85
N LEU A 53 2.45 22.28 7.52
CA LEU A 53 1.83 20.96 7.61
C LEU A 53 2.46 19.95 6.64
N GLN A 54 2.80 20.39 5.42
CA GLN A 54 3.47 19.54 4.44
C GLN A 54 4.87 19.14 4.92
N GLY A 55 5.68 20.09 5.39
CA GLY A 55 7.03 19.80 5.92
C GLY A 55 6.98 18.85 7.13
N HIS A 56 5.96 18.98 7.99
CA HIS A 56 5.78 18.06 9.11
C HIS A 56 5.41 16.63 8.64
N ARG A 57 4.63 16.50 7.58
CA ARG A 57 4.30 15.18 6.98
C ARG A 57 5.51 14.55 6.32
N GLU A 58 6.26 15.30 5.53
CA GLU A 58 7.49 14.80 4.88
C GLU A 58 8.50 14.28 5.91
N ASN A 59 8.74 15.01 7.01
CA ASN A 59 9.62 14.55 8.07
C ASN A 59 9.14 13.25 8.75
N LYS A 60 7.82 13.08 8.92
CA LYS A 60 7.24 11.83 9.45
C LYS A 60 7.39 10.67 8.47
N ASP A 61 7.19 10.92 7.18
CA ASP A 61 7.34 9.90 6.14
C ASP A 61 8.80 9.44 6.03
N ASP A 62 9.77 10.35 6.12
CA ASP A 62 11.20 10.03 6.12
C ASP A 62 11.60 9.23 7.36
N ALA A 63 11.10 9.59 8.54
CA ALA A 63 11.35 8.83 9.76
C ALA A 63 10.76 7.42 9.68
N ALA A 64 9.51 7.28 9.22
CA ALA A 64 8.86 5.99 9.03
C ALA A 64 9.61 5.11 8.02
N ASN A 65 10.05 5.68 6.88
CA ASN A 65 10.84 4.97 5.88
C ASN A 65 12.20 4.52 6.44
N THR A 66 12.85 5.35 7.28
CA THR A 66 14.11 4.99 7.93
C THR A 66 13.94 3.79 8.85
N MET A 67 12.90 3.78 9.70
CA MET A 67 12.59 2.65 10.56
C MET A 67 12.24 1.39 9.76
N PHE A 68 11.46 1.53 8.70
CA PHE A 68 11.14 0.42 7.81
C PHE A 68 12.40 -0.20 7.18
N ASN A 69 13.30 0.63 6.67
CA ASN A 69 14.55 0.17 6.07
C ASN A 69 15.45 -0.52 7.11
N SER A 70 15.51 -0.03 8.34
CA SER A 70 16.21 -0.69 9.45
C SER A 70 15.65 -2.10 9.68
N ALA A 71 14.32 -2.22 9.81
CA ALA A 71 13.66 -3.51 9.98
C ALA A 71 13.95 -4.49 8.82
N VAL A 72 13.96 -4.00 7.57
CA VAL A 72 14.31 -4.82 6.39
C VAL A 72 15.78 -5.27 6.44
N VAL A 73 16.69 -4.45 6.93
CA VAL A 73 18.10 -4.84 7.14
C VAL A 73 18.20 -5.98 8.14
N GLN A 74 17.50 -5.89 9.29
CA GLN A 74 17.47 -6.99 10.27
C GLN A 74 16.87 -8.26 9.67
N LEU A 75 15.77 -8.13 8.92
CA LEU A 75 15.15 -9.26 8.25
C LEU A 75 16.10 -9.97 7.27
N ASN A 76 16.82 -9.20 6.46
CA ASN A 76 17.79 -9.72 5.50
C ASN A 76 19.02 -10.34 6.19
N ALA A 77 19.36 -9.91 7.39
CA ALA A 77 20.39 -10.52 8.22
C ALA A 77 19.92 -11.81 8.91
N GLY A 78 18.64 -12.17 8.78
CA GLY A 78 18.03 -13.34 9.45
C GLY A 78 17.66 -13.10 10.91
N ASN A 79 17.71 -11.87 11.38
CA ASN A 79 17.34 -11.46 12.74
C ASN A 79 15.81 -11.23 12.81
N ASP A 80 15.05 -12.33 12.67
CA ASP A 80 13.58 -12.27 12.55
C ASP A 80 12.91 -11.58 13.74
N GLN A 81 13.36 -11.85 14.96
CA GLN A 81 12.75 -11.27 16.15
C GLN A 81 13.01 -9.75 16.25
N GLU A 82 14.22 -9.32 15.92
CA GLU A 82 14.60 -7.91 15.89
C GLU A 82 13.83 -7.15 14.80
N ALA A 83 13.74 -7.74 13.59
CA ALA A 83 12.95 -7.19 12.50
C ALA A 83 11.47 -7.03 12.91
N LEU A 84 10.89 -8.05 13.55
CA LEU A 84 9.50 -7.99 14.04
C LEU A 84 9.30 -6.87 15.05
N ASN A 85 10.25 -6.71 15.98
CA ASN A 85 10.20 -5.64 16.99
C ASN A 85 10.24 -4.25 16.32
N GLU A 86 11.11 -4.05 15.33
CA GLU A 86 11.21 -2.79 14.58
C GLU A 86 9.96 -2.52 13.73
N PHE A 87 9.38 -3.52 13.04
CA PHE A 87 8.11 -3.36 12.33
C PHE A 87 6.95 -3.01 13.28
N ASN A 88 6.91 -3.61 14.47
CA ASN A 88 5.90 -3.29 15.47
C ASN A 88 6.10 -1.88 16.04
N ALA A 89 7.34 -1.44 16.28
CA ALA A 89 7.64 -0.06 16.68
C ALA A 89 7.17 0.95 15.64
N LEU A 90 7.46 0.69 14.35
CA LEU A 90 6.99 1.49 13.22
C LEU A 90 5.45 1.61 13.20
N ARG A 91 4.74 0.53 13.42
CA ARG A 91 3.26 0.52 13.45
C ARG A 91 2.70 1.36 14.59
N ASN A 92 3.36 1.35 15.73
CA ASN A 92 2.94 2.12 16.92
C ASN A 92 3.23 3.62 16.77
N GLU A 93 4.36 3.96 16.17
CA GLU A 93 4.81 5.36 16.05
C GLU A 93 4.16 6.07 14.85
N PHE A 94 3.92 5.34 13.75
CA PHE A 94 3.39 5.89 12.50
C PHE A 94 2.17 5.11 11.98
N PRO A 95 1.07 4.98 12.76
CA PRO A 95 -0.06 4.11 12.41
C PRO A 95 -0.74 4.47 11.08
N ASP A 96 -0.76 5.75 10.73
CA ASP A 96 -1.42 6.27 9.53
C ASP A 96 -0.49 6.36 8.30
N ASN A 97 0.77 5.97 8.45
CA ASN A 97 1.73 6.04 7.34
C ASN A 97 1.50 4.90 6.34
N LYS A 98 1.68 5.18 5.06
CA LYS A 98 1.51 4.18 3.99
C LYS A 98 2.44 2.99 4.15
N ILE A 99 3.70 3.22 4.59
CA ILE A 99 4.69 2.15 4.76
C ILE A 99 4.31 1.18 5.89
N THR A 100 3.51 1.64 6.86
CA THR A 100 3.01 0.81 7.96
C THR A 100 2.12 -0.33 7.47
N LYS A 101 1.38 -0.12 6.36
CA LYS A 101 0.62 -1.20 5.73
C LYS A 101 1.52 -2.32 5.23
N ILE A 102 2.67 -1.98 4.67
CA ILE A 102 3.67 -2.97 4.22
C ILE A 102 4.37 -3.61 5.42
N ALA A 103 4.59 -2.86 6.49
CA ALA A 103 5.12 -3.42 7.75
C ALA A 103 4.21 -4.50 8.36
N LEU A 104 2.87 -4.36 8.22
CA LEU A 104 1.92 -5.42 8.59
C LEU A 104 2.16 -6.73 7.84
N TYR A 105 2.39 -6.64 6.53
CA TYR A 105 2.70 -7.81 5.71
C TYR A 105 3.98 -8.50 6.19
N TYR A 106 5.08 -7.75 6.37
CA TYR A 106 6.33 -8.33 6.84
C TYR A 106 6.21 -8.90 8.25
N ALA A 107 5.54 -8.22 9.17
CA ALA A 107 5.29 -8.73 10.51
C ALA A 107 4.53 -10.06 10.46
N GLY A 108 3.50 -10.17 9.61
CA GLY A 108 2.76 -11.40 9.42
C GLY A 108 3.60 -12.56 8.87
N ILE A 109 4.47 -12.29 7.88
CA ILE A 109 5.40 -13.29 7.34
C ILE A 109 6.42 -13.72 8.40
N ILE A 110 6.97 -12.79 9.17
CA ILE A 110 7.93 -13.09 10.24
C ILE A 110 7.25 -13.90 11.35
N ASN A 111 6.06 -13.53 11.78
CA ASN A 111 5.30 -14.27 12.77
C ASN A 111 5.03 -15.71 12.31
N PHE A 112 4.74 -15.95 11.02
CA PHE A 112 4.62 -17.28 10.45
C PHE A 112 5.94 -18.08 10.60
N ARG A 113 7.08 -17.47 10.25
CA ARG A 113 8.41 -18.11 10.35
C ARG A 113 8.78 -18.45 11.80
N LEU A 114 8.38 -17.62 12.75
CA LEU A 114 8.59 -17.83 14.18
C LEU A 114 7.60 -18.83 14.82
N GLY A 115 6.61 -19.32 14.05
CA GLY A 115 5.58 -20.22 14.56
C GLY A 115 4.42 -19.54 15.30
N ASN A 116 4.39 -18.20 15.33
CA ASN A 116 3.32 -17.39 15.92
C ASN A 116 2.16 -17.27 14.92
N TYR A 117 1.48 -18.41 14.67
CA TYR A 117 0.53 -18.53 13.56
C TYR A 117 -0.73 -17.66 13.72
N ASP A 118 -1.22 -17.45 14.94
CA ASP A 118 -2.41 -16.61 15.17
C ASP A 118 -2.09 -15.14 14.96
N GLU A 119 -0.92 -14.67 15.41
CA GLU A 119 -0.41 -13.34 15.18
C GLU A 119 -0.15 -13.10 13.69
N SER A 120 0.45 -14.07 13.00
CA SER A 120 0.64 -14.04 11.55
C SER A 120 -0.67 -13.80 10.81
N VAL A 121 -1.70 -14.60 11.10
CA VAL A 121 -3.02 -14.46 10.47
C VAL A 121 -3.66 -13.12 10.79
N ASN A 122 -3.51 -12.63 12.03
CA ASN A 122 -4.04 -11.32 12.42
C ASN A 122 -3.37 -10.17 11.66
N ASP A 123 -2.04 -10.15 11.58
CA ASP A 123 -1.29 -9.11 10.88
C ASP A 123 -1.60 -9.12 9.38
N LEU A 124 -1.66 -10.30 8.76
CA LEU A 124 -1.99 -10.44 7.34
C LEU A 124 -3.46 -10.08 7.05
N ASN A 125 -4.41 -10.31 7.97
CA ASN A 125 -5.77 -9.81 7.83
C ASN A 125 -5.83 -8.29 7.84
N GLN A 126 -5.08 -7.64 8.73
CA GLN A 126 -5.01 -6.18 8.77
C GLN A 126 -4.37 -5.64 7.48
N PHE A 127 -3.31 -6.30 6.97
CA PHE A 127 -2.69 -5.96 5.70
C PHE A 127 -3.71 -6.03 4.54
N LEU A 128 -4.42 -7.14 4.39
CA LEU A 128 -5.41 -7.34 3.33
C LEU A 128 -6.58 -6.33 3.43
N GLY A 129 -6.97 -5.95 4.66
CA GLY A 129 -7.97 -4.92 4.92
C GLY A 129 -7.48 -3.47 4.72
N SER A 130 -6.18 -3.26 4.49
CA SER A 130 -5.58 -1.91 4.42
C SER A 130 -5.74 -1.21 3.06
N GLY A 131 -6.28 -1.90 2.03
CA GLY A 131 -6.45 -1.36 0.69
C GLY A 131 -5.16 -1.29 -0.13
N VAL A 132 -4.19 -2.14 0.15
CA VAL A 132 -3.03 -2.37 -0.74
C VAL A 132 -3.49 -3.21 -1.93
N GLU A 133 -3.11 -2.80 -3.15
CA GLU A 133 -3.58 -3.41 -4.40
C GLU A 133 -2.50 -4.24 -5.12
N GLU A 134 -1.37 -4.52 -4.46
CA GLU A 134 -0.28 -5.30 -5.07
C GLU A 134 -0.59 -6.80 -5.05
N ASP A 135 -0.97 -7.35 -6.20
CA ASP A 135 -1.40 -8.75 -6.38
C ASP A 135 -0.43 -9.76 -5.77
N MET A 136 0.88 -9.56 -5.93
CA MET A 136 1.89 -10.48 -5.41
C MET A 136 1.89 -10.52 -3.88
N LEU A 137 1.76 -9.39 -3.22
CA LEU A 137 1.70 -9.31 -1.76
C LEU A 137 0.38 -9.90 -1.24
N ILE A 138 -0.73 -9.63 -1.94
CA ILE A 138 -2.05 -10.20 -1.62
C ILE A 138 -2.01 -11.73 -1.71
N GLN A 139 -1.49 -12.27 -2.81
CA GLN A 139 -1.32 -13.72 -2.99
C GLN A 139 -0.44 -14.32 -1.90
N SER A 140 0.71 -13.69 -1.60
CA SER A 140 1.61 -14.15 -0.55
C SER A 140 0.97 -14.12 0.83
N ALA A 141 0.20 -13.09 1.14
CA ALA A 141 -0.52 -12.98 2.41
C ALA A 141 -1.59 -14.08 2.55
N LEU A 142 -2.42 -14.29 1.53
CA LEU A 142 -3.43 -15.34 1.51
C LEU A 142 -2.82 -16.75 1.64
N LEU A 143 -1.74 -17.01 0.90
CA LEU A 143 -1.02 -18.28 1.01
C LEU A 143 -0.50 -18.49 2.42
N THR A 144 0.18 -17.50 2.99
CA THR A 144 0.77 -17.60 4.33
C THR A 144 -0.30 -17.81 5.41
N GLN A 145 -1.45 -17.14 5.29
CA GLN A 145 -2.59 -17.39 6.21
C GLN A 145 -3.09 -18.84 6.11
N GLY A 146 -3.26 -19.35 4.88
CA GLY A 146 -3.68 -20.72 4.66
C GLY A 146 -2.68 -21.73 5.23
N LEU A 147 -1.37 -21.49 5.03
CA LEU A 147 -0.30 -22.30 5.60
C LEU A 147 -0.28 -22.23 7.13
N ALA A 148 -0.45 -21.06 7.72
CA ALA A 148 -0.51 -20.88 9.17
C ALA A 148 -1.63 -21.72 9.80
N ARG A 149 -2.82 -21.73 9.19
CA ARG A 149 -3.93 -22.57 9.64
C ARG A 149 -3.66 -24.06 9.44
N PHE A 150 -2.99 -24.41 8.34
CA PHE A 150 -2.59 -25.79 8.07
C PHE A 150 -1.61 -26.31 9.14
N GLU A 151 -0.57 -25.53 9.47
CA GLU A 151 0.42 -25.91 10.51
C GLU A 151 -0.19 -26.01 11.91
N GLN A 152 -1.25 -25.24 12.19
CA GLN A 152 -2.01 -25.38 13.44
C GLN A 152 -2.94 -26.62 13.47
N GLY A 153 -3.03 -27.40 12.39
CA GLY A 153 -4.01 -28.48 12.28
C GLY A 153 -5.46 -28.00 12.09
N LYS A 154 -5.67 -26.71 11.84
CA LYS A 154 -6.99 -26.09 11.56
C LYS A 154 -7.33 -26.25 10.08
N TRP A 155 -7.37 -27.48 9.59
CA TRP A 155 -7.41 -27.80 8.16
C TRP A 155 -8.64 -27.26 7.44
N GLN A 156 -9.80 -27.21 8.11
CA GLN A 156 -10.99 -26.60 7.52
C GLN A 156 -10.79 -25.10 7.22
N GLN A 157 -10.16 -24.36 8.15
CA GLN A 157 -9.83 -22.96 7.95
C GLN A 157 -8.75 -22.77 6.87
N ALA A 158 -7.79 -23.68 6.79
CA ALA A 158 -6.80 -23.68 5.71
C ALA A 158 -7.48 -23.85 4.34
N VAL A 159 -8.45 -24.78 4.22
CA VAL A 159 -9.25 -24.93 2.98
C VAL A 159 -9.98 -23.64 2.62
N GLU A 160 -10.63 -22.99 3.58
CA GLU A 160 -11.37 -21.73 3.34
C GLU A 160 -10.46 -20.61 2.81
N LEU A 161 -9.26 -20.46 3.41
CA LEU A 161 -8.28 -19.46 3.00
C LEU A 161 -7.65 -19.79 1.64
N LEU A 162 -7.17 -21.01 1.45
CA LEU A 162 -6.50 -21.43 0.22
C LEU A 162 -7.44 -21.47 -0.97
N SER A 163 -8.73 -21.76 -0.76
CA SER A 163 -9.74 -21.72 -1.84
C SER A 163 -9.97 -20.30 -2.40
N GLN A 164 -9.52 -19.26 -1.70
CA GLN A 164 -9.63 -17.88 -2.22
C GLN A 164 -8.76 -17.66 -3.47
N PHE A 165 -7.69 -18.47 -3.64
CA PHE A 165 -6.86 -18.43 -4.85
C PHE A 165 -7.64 -18.71 -6.13
N GLU A 166 -8.72 -19.50 -6.07
CA GLU A 166 -9.58 -19.74 -7.24
C GLU A 166 -10.37 -18.48 -7.70
N LYS A 167 -10.39 -17.42 -6.88
CA LYS A 167 -11.13 -16.18 -7.13
C LYS A 167 -10.25 -15.03 -7.58
N ILE A 168 -8.95 -15.19 -7.54
CA ILE A 168 -7.98 -14.15 -7.92
C ILE A 168 -7.25 -14.54 -9.21
N PRO A 169 -6.70 -13.56 -9.96
CA PRO A 169 -5.98 -13.86 -11.20
C PRO A 169 -4.84 -14.85 -11.00
N GLU A 170 -4.67 -15.79 -11.94
CA GLU A 170 -3.62 -16.81 -11.91
C GLU A 170 -2.23 -16.16 -11.76
N GLY A 171 -1.42 -16.69 -10.86
CA GLY A 171 -0.11 -16.16 -10.54
C GLY A 171 0.85 -17.24 -10.03
N PRO A 172 2.10 -16.86 -9.75
CA PRO A 172 3.18 -17.82 -9.42
C PRO A 172 2.92 -18.63 -8.15
N LEU A 173 2.05 -18.18 -7.26
CA LEU A 173 1.75 -18.83 -5.99
C LEU A 173 0.56 -19.80 -6.07
N HIS A 174 -0.21 -19.82 -7.18
CA HIS A 174 -1.40 -20.66 -7.33
C HIS A 174 -1.11 -22.15 -7.25
N GLU A 175 -0.06 -22.61 -7.89
CA GLU A 175 0.34 -24.01 -7.81
C GLU A 175 0.61 -24.43 -6.37
N ARG A 176 1.37 -23.62 -5.64
CA ARG A 176 1.67 -23.88 -4.22
C ARG A 176 0.41 -23.86 -3.36
N ALA A 177 -0.50 -22.92 -3.60
CA ALA A 177 -1.77 -22.85 -2.89
C ALA A 177 -2.63 -24.10 -3.15
N ARG A 178 -2.74 -24.56 -4.40
CA ARG A 178 -3.47 -25.77 -4.77
C ARG A 178 -2.88 -27.04 -4.16
N ILE A 179 -1.55 -27.15 -4.11
CA ILE A 179 -0.89 -28.31 -3.43
C ILE A 179 -1.30 -28.35 -1.95
N HIS A 180 -1.19 -27.23 -1.23
CA HIS A 180 -1.57 -27.18 0.17
C HIS A 180 -3.08 -27.32 0.41
N LEU A 181 -3.90 -26.85 -0.53
CA LEU A 181 -5.34 -27.08 -0.50
C LEU A 181 -5.68 -28.57 -0.65
N ALA A 182 -5.01 -29.30 -1.55
CA ALA A 182 -5.18 -30.73 -1.70
C ALA A 182 -4.73 -31.47 -0.43
N LEU A 183 -3.57 -31.11 0.13
CA LEU A 183 -3.10 -31.67 1.40
C LEU A 183 -4.08 -31.42 2.55
N ALA A 184 -4.68 -30.24 2.62
CA ALA A 184 -5.69 -29.92 3.63
C ALA A 184 -6.95 -30.79 3.47
N TYR A 185 -7.40 -31.07 2.23
CA TYR A 185 -8.49 -32.00 1.96
C TYR A 185 -8.16 -33.42 2.37
N GLU A 186 -6.93 -33.90 2.14
CA GLU A 186 -6.49 -35.22 2.64
C GLU A 186 -6.57 -35.31 4.16
N LYS A 187 -6.08 -34.27 4.87
CA LYS A 187 -6.15 -34.23 6.33
C LYS A 187 -7.58 -34.20 6.87
N LEU A 188 -8.53 -33.69 6.09
CA LEU A 188 -9.98 -33.69 6.41
C LEU A 188 -10.68 -35.01 6.02
N GLY A 189 -9.95 -36.00 5.49
CA GLY A 189 -10.55 -37.26 5.02
C GLY A 189 -11.40 -37.10 3.75
N GLN A 190 -11.08 -36.12 2.90
CA GLN A 190 -11.75 -35.82 1.63
C GLN A 190 -10.83 -36.12 0.41
N PRO A 191 -10.31 -37.35 0.24
CA PRO A 191 -9.28 -37.66 -0.76
C PRO A 191 -9.76 -37.45 -2.20
N GLN A 192 -11.06 -37.55 -2.47
CA GLN A 192 -11.61 -37.33 -3.82
C GLN A 192 -11.43 -35.87 -4.28
N LYS A 193 -11.55 -34.92 -3.35
CA LYS A 193 -11.30 -33.48 -3.66
C LYS A 193 -9.80 -33.22 -3.86
N ALA A 194 -8.95 -33.83 -3.06
CA ALA A 194 -7.51 -33.74 -3.24
C ALA A 194 -7.06 -34.30 -4.59
N GLU A 195 -7.58 -35.48 -4.97
CA GLU A 195 -7.30 -36.13 -6.24
C GLU A 195 -7.71 -35.29 -7.45
N ALA A 196 -8.86 -34.62 -7.36
CA ALA A 196 -9.33 -33.70 -8.41
C ALA A 196 -8.33 -32.56 -8.65
N ILE A 197 -7.84 -31.95 -7.58
CA ILE A 197 -6.82 -30.86 -7.64
C ILE A 197 -5.51 -31.39 -8.23
N TYR A 198 -5.02 -32.53 -7.75
CA TYR A 198 -3.79 -33.14 -8.29
C TYR A 198 -3.92 -33.47 -9.79
N LYS A 199 -5.06 -34.01 -10.24
CA LYS A 199 -5.30 -34.28 -11.67
C LYS A 199 -5.23 -33.01 -12.51
N GLU A 200 -5.72 -31.88 -12.02
CA GLU A 200 -5.60 -30.61 -12.72
C GLU A 200 -4.16 -30.10 -12.78
N LEU A 201 -3.43 -30.19 -11.67
CA LEU A 201 -2.01 -29.81 -11.60
C LEU A 201 -1.13 -30.60 -12.58
N TYR A 202 -1.39 -31.90 -12.72
CA TYR A 202 -0.61 -32.80 -13.59
C TYR A 202 -1.10 -32.82 -15.05
N LYS A 203 -2.28 -32.26 -15.37
CA LYS A 203 -2.77 -32.14 -16.75
C LYS A 203 -2.14 -30.98 -17.52
N ARG A 204 -1.48 -30.04 -16.87
CA ARG A 204 -0.77 -28.96 -17.56
C ARG A 204 0.36 -29.55 -18.41
N PRO A 205 0.48 -29.16 -19.72
CA PRO A 205 1.54 -29.69 -20.57
C PRO A 205 2.89 -29.37 -19.96
N ALA A 206 3.70 -30.44 -19.84
CA ALA A 206 4.97 -30.46 -19.19
C ALA A 206 5.98 -29.47 -19.79
N GLY A 207 6.17 -28.38 -19.08
CA GLY A 207 7.47 -27.68 -19.04
C GLY A 207 8.27 -28.00 -17.77
N ILE A 208 7.68 -28.81 -16.86
CA ILE A 208 8.32 -29.21 -15.59
C ILE A 208 8.28 -30.74 -15.51
N ASN A 209 9.46 -31.31 -15.46
CA ASN A 209 9.72 -32.74 -15.41
C ASN A 209 9.02 -33.35 -14.19
N PRO A 210 8.09 -34.36 -14.34
CA PRO A 210 7.44 -35.03 -13.21
C PRO A 210 8.35 -35.95 -12.40
N GLY A 211 9.66 -35.90 -12.61
CA GLY A 211 10.66 -36.67 -11.92
C GLY A 211 11.33 -36.03 -10.71
N THR A 212 11.05 -34.80 -10.41
CA THR A 212 11.46 -34.14 -9.16
C THR A 212 10.26 -34.00 -8.26
N SER A 213 9.93 -35.04 -7.51
CA SER A 213 9.06 -34.90 -6.34
C SER A 213 9.61 -33.77 -5.48
N PRO A 214 8.97 -32.62 -5.37
CA PRO A 214 9.33 -31.70 -4.33
C PRO A 214 8.70 -32.24 -3.06
N VAL A 215 9.50 -32.51 -2.11
CA VAL A 215 9.10 -32.90 -0.76
C VAL A 215 9.20 -34.41 -0.46
N ASN A 216 10.42 -34.87 -0.47
CA ASN A 216 10.81 -35.84 0.55
C ASN A 216 11.09 -35.04 1.85
N VAL A 217 10.05 -34.60 2.53
CA VAL A 217 10.14 -34.23 3.95
C VAL A 217 10.18 -35.53 4.76
N ASN A 218 11.40 -36.05 4.91
CA ASN A 218 11.68 -37.11 5.83
C ASN A 218 11.65 -36.50 7.26
N PRO A 219 10.68 -36.83 8.13
CA PRO A 219 10.61 -36.29 9.49
C PRO A 219 11.42 -37.12 10.47
N SER A 220 12.61 -37.62 10.09
CA SER A 220 13.42 -38.44 10.97
C SER A 220 14.91 -38.13 10.81
N SER A 221 15.37 -37.04 11.45
CA SER A 221 16.74 -36.97 11.99
C SER A 221 16.80 -35.91 13.10
N GLY A 222 16.15 -36.19 14.21
CA GLY A 222 16.39 -35.57 15.50
C GLY A 222 16.80 -36.64 16.48
N LYS A 223 18.10 -36.86 16.59
CA LYS A 223 18.73 -37.39 17.77
C LYS A 223 19.76 -36.39 18.23
#